data_b78df7414f0fee7a64bd05f92e071a59
#
_entry.id   b78df7414f0fee7a64bd05f92e071a59
#
_cell.length_a   1.000
_cell.length_b   1.000
_cell.length_c   1.000
_cell.angle_alpha   90.00
_cell.angle_beta   90.00
_cell.angle_gamma   90.00
#
_symmetry.space_group_name_H-M   'P 1'
#
loop_
_entity.id
_entity.type
_entity.pdbx_description
1 polymer ?
#
loop_
_entity_poly.entity_id
_entity_poly.type
_entity_poly.pdbx_seq_one_letter_code
_entity_poly.pdbx_strand_id
1 'polypeptide(L)'
;AGFWEYGPAGVSLKNKFLELWRRELVRRDKMIEIDGSQIMSKSVFEASGHLASFADPIVRCTKCKSTYRADKIIVDATKTVIPESAGLDEFDKVISEKNVKCPKCKGDFESSKKFNMMFQVGIGPEGEEAYLRPETCQSIFVDFPRLFKTMRGKLPLGIAQIGKSFRNEIAPRQSLLRLREFYQAEIEVFCNPAKLNELDKFSEIENTKIPIQVDDEVKIMTCKEAVDSKIIPNKFVSYYLGILTEFYEKAGIDIQKSRFRKLGEKEKAFYAEVAFDFEVETTTGWLELVACNYRADYDLTSHATKSKEKFEVMDNDEKVLPHVFEISMGIDRSLYTILESGLREDKENDRIVLSLKPYLSPIHVGVLSLVKKDGLAEKTDEIYLQIKRKYDVFLDHSGA
;
A
#
# COMPACT_ATOMS: atom_id res chain seq x y z
N ALA A 1 -10.08 5.33 18.11
CA ALA A 1 -10.01 4.19 17.17
C ALA A 1 -9.23 4.59 15.93
N GLY A 2 -8.57 3.63 15.28
CA GLY A 2 -7.76 3.87 14.08
C GLY A 2 -6.34 4.35 14.34
N PHE A 3 -5.88 4.30 15.56
CA PHE A 3 -4.49 4.53 15.97
C PHE A 3 -4.00 3.29 16.72
N TRP A 4 -2.90 2.72 16.28
CA TRP A 4 -2.31 1.51 16.82
C TRP A 4 -0.81 1.66 16.96
N GLU A 5 -0.24 0.94 17.91
CA GLU A 5 1.19 0.91 18.17
C GLU A 5 1.74 -0.50 17.92
N TYR A 6 2.94 -0.56 17.38
CA TYR A 6 3.66 -1.82 17.25
C TYR A 6 4.45 -2.07 18.56
N GLY A 7 4.20 -3.20 19.20
CA GLY A 7 5.07 -3.71 20.25
C GLY A 7 6.43 -4.19 19.72
N PRO A 8 7.38 -4.59 20.58
CA PRO A 8 8.75 -4.92 20.16
C PRO A 8 8.84 -5.95 19.04
N ALA A 9 8.08 -7.04 19.11
CA ALA A 9 8.06 -8.06 18.05
C ALA A 9 7.49 -7.51 16.73
N GLY A 10 6.44 -6.67 16.80
CA GLY A 10 5.85 -6.02 15.62
C GLY A 10 6.80 -5.03 14.96
N VAL A 11 7.56 -4.25 15.76
CA VAL A 11 8.60 -3.35 15.23
C VAL A 11 9.69 -4.16 14.52
N SER A 12 10.16 -5.26 15.12
CA SER A 12 11.16 -6.13 14.49
C SER A 12 10.66 -6.70 13.15
N LEU A 13 9.46 -7.29 13.14
CA LEU A 13 8.83 -7.83 11.93
C LEU A 13 8.69 -6.75 10.84
N LYS A 14 8.16 -5.57 11.20
CA LYS A 14 8.00 -4.44 10.26
C LYS A 14 9.35 -4.03 9.66
N ASN A 15 10.38 -3.86 10.46
CA ASN A 15 11.68 -3.42 9.96
C ASN A 15 12.32 -4.46 9.02
N LYS A 16 12.17 -5.76 9.33
CA LYS A 16 12.65 -6.85 8.46
C LYS A 16 11.86 -6.92 7.16
N PHE A 17 10.56 -6.71 7.20
CA PHE A 17 9.73 -6.62 6.00
C PHE A 17 10.13 -5.42 5.12
N LEU A 18 10.37 -4.26 5.71
CA LEU A 18 10.84 -3.07 4.99
C LEU A 18 12.23 -3.27 4.40
N GLU A 19 13.12 -4.00 5.10
CA GLU A 19 14.44 -4.34 4.54
C GLU A 19 14.34 -5.33 3.37
N LEU A 20 13.41 -6.29 3.44
CA LEU A 20 13.09 -7.16 2.32
C LEU A 20 12.59 -6.34 1.12
N TRP A 21 11.68 -5.39 1.34
CA TRP A 21 11.17 -4.48 0.33
C TRP A 21 12.28 -3.65 -0.33
N ARG A 22 13.20 -3.07 0.48
CA ARG A 22 14.36 -2.35 -0.07
C ARG A 22 15.24 -3.24 -0.91
N ARG A 23 15.47 -4.48 -0.47
CA ARG A 23 16.34 -5.42 -1.19
C ARG A 23 15.74 -5.86 -2.52
N GLU A 24 14.48 -6.26 -2.51
CA GLU A 24 13.83 -6.91 -3.65
C GLU A 24 13.29 -5.92 -4.69
N LEU A 25 12.96 -4.69 -4.29
CA LEU A 25 12.38 -3.68 -5.18
C LEU A 25 13.35 -2.51 -5.38
N VAL A 26 13.72 -1.79 -4.32
CA VAL A 26 14.50 -0.54 -4.44
C VAL A 26 15.91 -0.81 -4.96
N ARG A 27 16.67 -1.71 -4.33
CA ARG A 27 18.06 -1.99 -4.73
C ARG A 27 18.15 -2.77 -6.03
N ARG A 28 17.18 -3.63 -6.32
CA ARG A 28 17.11 -4.38 -7.59
C ARG A 28 17.19 -3.43 -8.79
N ASP A 29 16.41 -2.36 -8.73
CA ASP A 29 16.32 -1.37 -9.82
C ASP A 29 17.13 -0.09 -9.57
N LYS A 30 18.00 -0.09 -8.55
CA LYS A 30 18.84 1.06 -8.17
C LYS A 30 18.01 2.34 -7.99
N MET A 31 16.83 2.21 -7.41
CA MET A 31 15.93 3.33 -7.16
C MET A 31 16.49 4.28 -6.10
N ILE A 32 16.06 5.51 -6.14
CA ILE A 32 16.39 6.55 -5.17
C ILE A 32 15.38 6.46 -4.02
N GLU A 33 15.83 6.26 -2.79
CA GLU A 33 14.95 6.35 -1.62
C GLU A 33 15.04 7.74 -0.99
N ILE A 34 13.89 8.35 -0.70
CA ILE A 34 13.77 9.65 -0.02
C ILE A 34 12.96 9.53 1.26
N ASP A 35 13.06 10.54 2.12
CA ASP A 35 12.21 10.71 3.30
C ASP A 35 11.65 12.14 3.33
N GLY A 36 10.45 12.31 2.80
CA GLY A 36 9.77 13.59 2.69
C GLY A 36 8.92 13.94 3.91
N SER A 37 8.55 15.20 4.01
CA SER A 37 7.76 15.73 5.12
C SER A 37 6.38 15.08 5.22
N GLN A 38 5.93 14.84 6.45
CA GLN A 38 4.57 14.37 6.74
C GLN A 38 3.55 15.52 6.73
N ILE A 39 3.99 16.72 7.10
CA ILE A 39 3.19 17.95 7.01
C ILE A 39 3.60 18.66 5.74
N MET A 40 2.63 18.96 4.89
CA MET A 40 2.88 19.60 3.60
C MET A 40 1.94 20.79 3.41
N SER A 41 2.40 21.75 2.59
CA SER A 41 1.63 22.96 2.31
C SER A 41 0.35 22.66 1.55
N LYS A 42 -0.67 23.49 1.75
CA LYS A 42 -1.94 23.44 1.03
C LYS A 42 -1.79 23.39 -0.49
N SER A 43 -0.82 24.15 -1.03
CA SER A 43 -0.58 24.25 -2.48
C SER A 43 -0.23 22.92 -3.14
N VAL A 44 0.45 22.01 -2.43
CA VAL A 44 0.75 20.67 -2.93
C VAL A 44 -0.53 19.87 -3.14
N PHE A 45 -1.43 19.90 -2.16
CA PHE A 45 -2.70 19.14 -2.23
C PHE A 45 -3.77 19.82 -3.09
N GLU A 46 -3.64 21.11 -3.37
CA GLU A 46 -4.38 21.77 -4.45
C GLU A 46 -3.91 21.29 -5.82
N ALA A 47 -2.59 21.19 -6.02
CA ALA A 47 -2.00 20.73 -7.28
C ALA A 47 -2.39 19.28 -7.58
N SER A 48 -2.29 18.38 -6.61
CA SER A 48 -2.64 16.96 -6.76
C SER A 48 -4.14 16.68 -6.80
N GLY A 49 -5.00 17.68 -6.52
CA GLY A 49 -6.46 17.53 -6.49
C GLY A 49 -7.04 16.94 -5.20
N HIS A 50 -6.23 16.59 -4.21
CA HIS A 50 -6.72 15.97 -2.96
C HIS A 50 -7.70 16.85 -2.19
N LEU A 51 -7.49 18.16 -2.16
CA LEU A 51 -8.43 19.04 -1.45
C LEU A 51 -9.82 19.09 -2.10
N ALA A 52 -9.89 18.89 -3.40
CA ALA A 52 -11.15 18.93 -4.15
C ALA A 52 -11.86 17.57 -4.18
N SER A 53 -11.11 16.47 -4.29
CA SER A 53 -11.64 15.15 -4.67
C SER A 53 -11.51 14.08 -3.58
N PHE A 54 -10.60 14.24 -2.62
CA PHE A 54 -10.38 13.23 -1.58
C PHE A 54 -11.42 13.30 -0.47
N ALA A 55 -12.67 12.99 -0.82
CA ALA A 55 -13.81 13.13 0.07
C ALA A 55 -14.78 11.96 -0.09
N ASP A 56 -15.24 11.42 1.03
CA ASP A 56 -16.28 10.39 1.10
C ASP A 56 -17.67 11.03 1.23
N PRO A 57 -18.70 10.48 0.57
CA PRO A 57 -20.08 10.83 0.84
C PRO A 57 -20.49 10.28 2.21
N ILE A 58 -20.97 11.13 3.11
CA ILE A 58 -21.42 10.76 4.45
C ILE A 58 -22.88 11.12 4.68
N VAL A 59 -23.52 10.33 5.52
CA VAL A 59 -24.86 10.60 6.06
C VAL A 59 -24.86 10.49 7.58
N ARG A 60 -25.63 11.33 8.25
CA ARG A 60 -25.77 11.32 9.69
C ARG A 60 -27.20 10.92 10.09
N CYS A 61 -27.32 9.97 11.01
CA CYS A 61 -28.62 9.57 11.52
C CYS A 61 -29.28 10.71 12.33
N THR A 62 -30.53 11.03 12.01
CA THR A 62 -31.30 12.09 12.69
C THR A 62 -31.55 11.76 14.18
N LYS A 63 -31.69 10.47 14.52
CA LYS A 63 -32.02 9.99 15.85
C LYS A 63 -30.80 9.75 16.74
N CYS A 64 -29.86 8.88 16.34
CA CYS A 64 -28.71 8.51 17.18
C CYS A 64 -27.43 9.28 16.86
N LYS A 65 -27.47 10.19 15.89
CA LYS A 65 -26.36 11.04 15.45
C LYS A 65 -25.10 10.30 14.97
N SER A 66 -25.19 8.98 14.79
CA SER A 66 -24.10 8.20 14.19
C SER A 66 -23.90 8.56 12.72
N THR A 67 -22.65 8.70 12.29
CA THR A 67 -22.26 9.02 10.90
C THR A 67 -21.78 7.76 10.20
N TYR A 68 -22.12 7.64 8.93
CA TYR A 68 -21.77 6.51 8.07
C TYR A 68 -21.37 6.99 6.68
N ARG A 69 -20.60 6.19 5.95
CA ARG A 69 -20.40 6.38 4.51
C ARG A 69 -21.72 6.05 3.80
N ALA A 70 -22.20 6.96 2.97
CA ALA A 70 -23.47 6.81 2.26
C ALA A 70 -23.43 5.64 1.27
N ASP A 71 -22.34 5.51 0.51
CA ASP A 71 -22.13 4.40 -0.43
C ASP A 71 -22.19 3.03 0.26
N LYS A 72 -21.53 2.89 1.40
CA LYS A 72 -21.46 1.60 2.13
C LYS A 72 -22.80 1.17 2.69
N ILE A 73 -23.53 2.09 3.35
CA ILE A 73 -24.83 1.73 3.93
C ILE A 73 -25.89 1.43 2.84
N ILE A 74 -25.77 2.04 1.68
CA ILE A 74 -26.63 1.74 0.54
C ILE A 74 -26.35 0.34 0.03
N VAL A 75 -25.08 0.02 -0.22
CA VAL A 75 -24.67 -1.33 -0.66
C VAL A 75 -25.09 -2.39 0.34
N ASP A 76 -24.86 -2.16 1.63
CA ASP A 76 -25.22 -3.13 2.69
C ASP A 76 -26.74 -3.38 2.74
N ALA A 77 -27.52 -2.33 2.58
CA ALA A 77 -28.98 -2.40 2.68
C ALA A 77 -29.66 -2.89 1.39
N THR A 78 -29.12 -2.56 0.20
CA THR A 78 -29.84 -2.68 -1.07
C THR A 78 -29.09 -3.49 -2.14
N LYS A 79 -27.81 -3.78 -1.92
CA LYS A 79 -26.88 -4.36 -2.93
C LYS A 79 -26.66 -3.45 -4.16
N THR A 80 -27.11 -2.21 -4.10
CA THR A 80 -26.92 -1.23 -5.17
C THR A 80 -25.57 -0.54 -5.00
N VAL A 81 -24.73 -0.56 -6.03
CA VAL A 81 -23.46 0.15 -6.07
C VAL A 81 -23.68 1.50 -6.74
N ILE A 82 -23.29 2.58 -6.06
CA ILE A 82 -23.28 3.94 -6.61
C ILE A 82 -21.82 4.29 -6.88
N PRO A 83 -21.46 4.80 -8.08
CA PRO A 83 -20.12 5.24 -8.39
C PRO A 83 -19.63 6.32 -7.43
N GLU A 84 -18.35 6.34 -7.09
CA GLU A 84 -17.76 7.39 -6.24
C GLU A 84 -17.87 8.79 -6.87
N SER A 85 -17.93 8.85 -8.20
CA SER A 85 -18.13 10.09 -8.97
C SER A 85 -19.56 10.64 -8.92
N ALA A 86 -20.52 9.90 -8.35
CA ALA A 86 -21.92 10.31 -8.28
C ALA A 86 -22.13 11.58 -7.43
N GLY A 87 -23.12 12.37 -7.81
CA GLY A 87 -23.52 13.53 -7.03
C GLY A 87 -24.18 13.15 -5.70
N LEU A 88 -24.11 14.05 -4.72
CA LEU A 88 -24.76 13.82 -3.42
C LEU A 88 -26.26 13.55 -3.53
N ASP A 89 -26.93 14.21 -4.47
CA ASP A 89 -28.37 14.05 -4.73
C ASP A 89 -28.74 12.62 -5.12
N GLU A 90 -27.83 11.89 -5.77
CA GLU A 90 -28.04 10.50 -6.16
C GLU A 90 -28.04 9.58 -4.93
N PHE A 91 -27.13 9.81 -3.96
CA PHE A 91 -27.12 9.10 -2.69
C PHE A 91 -28.39 9.36 -1.90
N ASP A 92 -28.82 10.62 -1.78
CA ASP A 92 -30.03 11.01 -1.08
C ASP A 92 -31.28 10.39 -1.72
N LYS A 93 -31.35 10.39 -3.04
CA LYS A 93 -32.43 9.75 -3.81
C LYS A 93 -32.53 8.26 -3.53
N VAL A 94 -31.42 7.52 -3.62
CA VAL A 94 -31.41 6.07 -3.36
C VAL A 94 -31.75 5.75 -1.91
N ILE A 95 -31.22 6.53 -0.95
CA ILE A 95 -31.55 6.39 0.48
C ILE A 95 -33.06 6.53 0.70
N SER A 96 -33.70 7.54 0.07
CA SER A 96 -35.12 7.80 0.18
C SER A 96 -35.95 6.73 -0.52
N GLU A 97 -35.69 6.44 -1.79
CA GLU A 97 -36.46 5.50 -2.62
C GLU A 97 -36.41 4.05 -2.08
N LYS A 98 -35.24 3.64 -1.57
CA LYS A 98 -35.03 2.30 -1.00
C LYS A 98 -35.28 2.24 0.50
N ASN A 99 -35.74 3.35 1.10
CA ASN A 99 -36.04 3.47 2.53
C ASN A 99 -34.88 2.94 3.41
N VAL A 100 -33.64 3.34 3.08
CA VAL A 100 -32.45 2.93 3.82
C VAL A 100 -32.44 3.56 5.21
N LYS A 101 -32.37 2.73 6.25
CA LYS A 101 -32.43 3.16 7.66
C LYS A 101 -31.11 2.95 8.38
N CYS A 102 -30.91 3.73 9.42
CA CYS A 102 -29.75 3.59 10.29
C CYS A 102 -29.59 2.14 10.82
N PRO A 103 -28.46 1.48 10.61
CA PRO A 103 -28.27 0.10 11.06
C PRO A 103 -28.36 -0.01 12.61
N LYS A 104 -27.99 1.05 13.34
CA LYS A 104 -27.96 1.06 14.80
C LYS A 104 -29.34 1.26 15.44
N CYS A 105 -30.15 2.19 14.94
CA CYS A 105 -31.39 2.60 15.62
C CYS A 105 -32.62 2.67 14.72
N LYS A 106 -32.48 2.30 13.44
CA LYS A 106 -33.54 2.34 12.41
C LYS A 106 -34.13 3.73 12.15
N GLY A 107 -33.47 4.80 12.62
CA GLY A 107 -33.84 6.18 12.31
C GLY A 107 -33.49 6.60 10.88
N ASP A 108 -34.02 7.73 10.44
CA ASP A 108 -33.76 8.32 9.14
C ASP A 108 -32.38 9.00 9.10
N PHE A 109 -31.93 9.36 7.90
CA PHE A 109 -30.70 10.10 7.69
C PHE A 109 -30.97 11.57 7.36
N GLU A 110 -30.03 12.44 7.75
CA GLU A 110 -29.91 13.79 7.21
C GLU A 110 -29.40 13.68 5.76
N SER A 111 -29.53 14.74 4.97
CA SER A 111 -28.97 14.79 3.61
C SER A 111 -27.47 14.50 3.61
N SER A 112 -27.02 13.85 2.57
CA SER A 112 -25.62 13.48 2.37
C SER A 112 -24.73 14.72 2.28
N LYS A 113 -23.48 14.58 2.72
CA LYS A 113 -22.46 15.64 2.68
C LYS A 113 -21.13 15.05 2.26
N LYS A 114 -20.28 15.83 1.59
CA LYS A 114 -18.89 15.48 1.37
C LYS A 114 -18.08 15.66 2.65
N PHE A 115 -17.31 14.66 3.00
CA PHE A 115 -16.37 14.70 4.11
C PHE A 115 -14.95 14.50 3.56
N ASN A 116 -14.16 15.58 3.56
CA ASN A 116 -12.77 15.49 3.13
C ASN A 116 -11.95 14.70 4.17
N MET A 117 -11.22 13.69 3.72
CA MET A 117 -10.45 12.80 4.58
C MET A 117 -9.06 13.34 4.93
N MET A 118 -8.70 14.54 4.49
CA MET A 118 -7.45 15.18 4.86
C MET A 118 -7.45 15.61 6.32
N PHE A 119 -6.34 15.43 7.03
CA PHE A 119 -6.11 16.06 8.33
C PHE A 119 -5.48 17.44 8.11
N GLN A 120 -6.27 18.48 8.36
CA GLN A 120 -5.77 19.86 8.37
C GLN A 120 -5.05 20.14 9.68
N VAL A 121 -3.92 20.87 9.60
CA VAL A 121 -3.13 21.35 10.72
C VAL A 121 -2.78 22.83 10.54
N GLY A 122 -2.66 23.57 11.64
CA GLY A 122 -2.14 24.93 11.64
C GLY A 122 -0.65 24.92 11.97
N ILE A 123 0.16 25.65 11.22
CA ILE A 123 1.59 25.80 11.46
C ILE A 123 1.94 27.26 11.78
N GLY A 124 2.96 27.42 12.62
CA GLY A 124 3.39 28.75 13.06
C GLY A 124 2.40 29.49 13.97
N PRO A 125 2.76 30.69 14.45
CA PRO A 125 1.90 31.49 15.34
C PRO A 125 0.60 31.95 14.70
N GLU A 126 0.60 32.19 13.40
CA GLU A 126 -0.55 32.66 12.63
C GLU A 126 -1.49 31.52 12.20
N GLY A 127 -1.12 30.27 12.47
CA GLY A 127 -1.94 29.09 12.13
C GLY A 127 -2.06 28.87 10.63
N GLU A 128 -0.99 29.06 9.87
CA GLU A 128 -1.00 28.79 8.42
C GLU A 128 -1.52 27.39 8.10
N GLU A 129 -2.39 27.30 7.10
CA GLU A 129 -3.04 26.07 6.72
C GLU A 129 -2.09 25.09 6.04
N ALA A 130 -1.93 23.94 6.66
CA ALA A 130 -1.19 22.80 6.12
C ALA A 130 -1.96 21.50 6.37
N TYR A 131 -1.45 20.40 5.84
CA TYR A 131 -2.12 19.10 5.94
C TYR A 131 -1.12 17.99 6.24
N LEU A 132 -1.56 16.98 6.99
CA LEU A 132 -0.87 15.71 7.05
C LEU A 132 -1.10 14.97 5.72
N ARG A 133 -0.01 14.41 5.15
CA ARG A 133 -0.06 13.73 3.85
C ARG A 133 -0.97 12.49 3.91
N PRO A 134 -1.90 12.30 2.95
CA PRO A 134 -2.77 11.12 2.86
C PRO A 134 -2.09 9.93 2.20
N GLU A 135 -0.94 10.16 1.57
CA GLU A 135 -0.08 9.23 0.83
C GLU A 135 1.35 9.77 0.81
N THR A 136 2.32 8.92 0.50
CA THR A 136 3.73 9.33 0.51
C THR A 136 4.24 9.87 -0.83
N CYS A 137 3.53 9.64 -1.94
CA CYS A 137 4.00 9.95 -3.30
C CYS A 137 4.15 11.44 -3.60
N GLN A 138 3.40 12.34 -2.94
CA GLN A 138 3.40 13.76 -3.29
C GLN A 138 4.79 14.42 -3.14
N SER A 139 5.56 14.01 -2.13
CA SER A 139 6.96 14.46 -1.99
C SER A 139 7.81 14.00 -3.17
N ILE A 140 7.55 12.81 -3.70
CA ILE A 140 8.30 12.25 -4.83
C ILE A 140 8.06 13.09 -6.07
N PHE A 141 6.80 13.45 -6.37
CA PHE A 141 6.48 14.29 -7.53
C PHE A 141 7.10 15.68 -7.41
N VAL A 142 6.96 16.33 -6.27
CA VAL A 142 7.55 17.67 -6.03
C VAL A 142 9.07 17.66 -6.17
N ASP A 143 9.74 16.62 -5.68
CA ASP A 143 11.19 16.50 -5.71
C ASP A 143 11.76 15.92 -7.01
N PHE A 144 10.95 15.35 -7.89
CA PHE A 144 11.41 14.67 -9.10
C PHE A 144 12.38 15.51 -9.95
N PRO A 145 12.08 16.77 -10.34
CA PRO A 145 12.98 17.52 -11.20
C PRO A 145 14.37 17.75 -10.56
N ARG A 146 14.38 18.02 -9.26
CA ARG A 146 15.60 18.20 -8.48
C ARG A 146 16.41 16.91 -8.38
N LEU A 147 15.75 15.80 -8.04
CA LEU A 147 16.39 14.49 -7.91
C LEU A 147 16.92 13.99 -9.25
N PHE A 148 16.14 14.11 -10.33
CA PHE A 148 16.59 13.73 -11.66
C PHE A 148 17.89 14.44 -12.05
N LYS A 149 17.95 15.75 -11.79
CA LYS A 149 19.15 16.55 -12.10
C LYS A 149 20.34 16.21 -11.19
N THR A 150 20.13 16.18 -9.86
CA THR A 150 21.23 16.03 -8.89
C THR A 150 21.80 14.62 -8.85
N MET A 151 20.97 13.62 -9.09
CA MET A 151 21.35 12.20 -9.12
C MET A 151 21.75 11.74 -10.53
N ARG A 152 21.78 12.65 -11.52
CA ARG A 152 22.05 12.33 -12.94
C ARG A 152 21.16 11.18 -13.44
N GLY A 153 19.86 11.29 -13.14
CA GLY A 153 18.86 10.28 -13.44
C GLY A 153 18.79 9.94 -14.92
N LYS A 154 18.37 8.72 -15.19
CA LYS A 154 18.04 8.21 -16.52
C LYS A 154 16.71 7.49 -16.43
N LEU A 155 15.89 7.60 -17.46
CA LEU A 155 14.63 6.87 -17.54
C LEU A 155 14.86 5.41 -17.96
N PRO A 156 14.15 4.44 -17.37
CA PRO A 156 13.21 4.61 -16.25
C PRO A 156 13.92 4.87 -14.92
N LEU A 157 13.39 5.78 -14.11
CA LEU A 157 13.91 6.15 -12.79
C LEU A 157 12.86 5.87 -11.72
N GLY A 158 13.13 4.96 -10.80
CA GLY A 158 12.32 4.74 -9.61
C GLY A 158 12.74 5.67 -8.47
N ILE A 159 11.75 6.30 -7.82
CA ILE A 159 11.92 7.02 -6.57
C ILE A 159 11.00 6.39 -5.54
N ALA A 160 11.55 6.03 -4.40
CA ALA A 160 10.89 5.27 -3.37
C ALA A 160 10.80 6.07 -2.07
N GLN A 161 9.74 5.86 -1.30
CA GLN A 161 9.56 6.44 0.01
C GLN A 161 8.79 5.51 0.94
N ILE A 162 9.24 5.42 2.18
CA ILE A 162 8.53 4.76 3.27
C ILE A 162 8.13 5.81 4.30
N GLY A 163 6.93 5.75 4.80
CA GLY A 163 6.54 6.67 5.86
C GLY A 163 5.11 6.50 6.34
N LYS A 164 4.75 7.32 7.30
CA LYS A 164 3.38 7.41 7.78
C LYS A 164 2.54 8.27 6.84
N SER A 165 1.32 7.82 6.63
CA SER A 165 0.25 8.54 5.95
C SER A 165 -0.99 8.61 6.82
N PHE A 166 -1.87 9.58 6.54
CA PHE A 166 -2.94 9.96 7.44
C PHE A 166 -4.23 10.15 6.66
N ARG A 167 -5.28 9.40 7.03
CA ARG A 167 -6.60 9.54 6.43
C ARG A 167 -7.65 9.61 7.54
N ASN A 168 -8.42 10.68 7.59
CA ASN A 168 -9.43 10.89 8.62
C ASN A 168 -10.65 9.96 8.40
N GLU A 169 -10.41 8.68 8.50
CA GLU A 169 -11.39 7.62 8.28
C GLU A 169 -12.61 7.77 9.19
N ILE A 170 -13.80 7.62 8.61
CA ILE A 170 -15.08 7.77 9.34
C ILE A 170 -15.28 6.63 10.32
N ALA A 171 -14.94 5.40 9.93
CA ALA A 171 -15.16 4.19 10.71
C ALA A 171 -13.98 3.22 10.68
N PRO A 172 -12.84 3.55 11.33
CA PRO A 172 -11.68 2.66 11.40
C PRO A 172 -11.97 1.52 12.39
N ARG A 173 -12.47 0.37 11.93
CA ARG A 173 -12.93 -0.72 12.81
C ARG A 173 -12.25 -2.06 12.58
N GLN A 174 -11.41 -2.19 11.55
CA GLN A 174 -10.87 -3.49 11.12
C GLN A 174 -9.39 -3.64 11.51
N SER A 175 -9.03 -3.35 12.77
CA SER A 175 -7.65 -3.48 13.25
C SER A 175 -6.65 -2.80 12.30
N LEU A 176 -5.62 -3.51 11.82
CA LEU A 176 -4.59 -2.99 10.93
C LEU A 176 -5.06 -2.76 9.49
N LEU A 177 -6.28 -3.17 9.13
CA LEU A 177 -6.78 -3.07 7.75
C LEU A 177 -7.29 -1.68 7.40
N ARG A 178 -7.75 -0.90 8.40
CA ARG A 178 -8.28 0.44 8.20
C ARG A 178 -7.93 1.37 9.35
N LEU A 179 -6.90 2.17 9.14
CA LEU A 179 -6.30 3.06 10.14
C LEU A 179 -6.45 4.52 9.72
N ARG A 180 -6.35 5.42 10.70
CA ARG A 180 -6.23 6.87 10.46
C ARG A 180 -4.79 7.32 10.30
N GLU A 181 -3.88 6.59 10.90
CA GLU A 181 -2.44 6.73 10.78
C GLU A 181 -1.87 5.36 10.45
N PHE A 182 -1.21 5.21 9.32
CA PHE A 182 -0.73 3.93 8.79
C PHE A 182 0.60 4.10 8.08
N TYR A 183 1.30 3.00 7.86
CA TYR A 183 2.54 2.98 7.11
C TYR A 183 2.28 2.62 5.64
N GLN A 184 2.87 3.42 4.75
CA GLN A 184 2.97 3.13 3.31
C GLN A 184 4.43 3.01 2.88
N ALA A 185 4.65 2.20 1.85
CA ALA A 185 5.85 2.21 1.04
C ALA A 185 5.42 2.41 -0.40
N GLU A 186 5.84 3.50 -1.00
CA GLU A 186 5.50 3.87 -2.36
C GLU A 186 6.73 3.98 -3.23
N ILE A 187 6.59 3.55 -4.47
CA ILE A 187 7.56 3.69 -5.54
C ILE A 187 6.85 4.34 -6.71
N GLU A 188 7.42 5.46 -7.16
CA GLU A 188 7.00 6.12 -8.39
C GLU A 188 8.08 5.89 -9.44
N VAL A 189 7.74 5.18 -10.50
CA VAL A 189 8.67 4.91 -11.60
C VAL A 189 8.37 5.82 -12.77
N PHE A 190 9.28 6.76 -12.98
CA PHE A 190 9.25 7.71 -14.09
C PHE A 190 9.80 7.04 -15.35
N CYS A 191 9.04 7.03 -16.44
CA CYS A 191 9.39 6.34 -17.67
C CYS A 191 9.11 7.18 -18.92
N ASN A 192 9.79 6.85 -20.02
CA ASN A 192 9.47 7.39 -21.33
C ASN A 192 8.28 6.60 -21.90
N PRO A 193 7.12 7.25 -22.17
CA PRO A 193 5.94 6.55 -22.67
C PRO A 193 6.16 5.89 -24.04
N ALA A 194 7.09 6.36 -24.85
CA ALA A 194 7.42 5.76 -26.13
C ALA A 194 8.22 4.44 -26.00
N LYS A 195 8.82 4.15 -24.81
CA LYS A 195 9.75 3.03 -24.58
C LYS A 195 9.23 1.94 -23.64
N LEU A 196 7.92 1.87 -23.41
CA LEU A 196 7.32 0.93 -22.44
C LEU A 196 7.53 -0.56 -22.80
N ASN A 197 7.85 -0.86 -24.05
CA ASN A 197 8.18 -2.22 -24.50
C ASN A 197 9.68 -2.43 -24.74
N GLU A 198 10.51 -1.40 -24.56
CA GLU A 198 11.97 -1.43 -24.74
C GLU A 198 12.70 -1.63 -23.41
N LEU A 199 12.27 -2.61 -22.62
CA LEU A 199 12.80 -2.87 -21.29
C LEU A 199 13.67 -4.14 -21.30
N ASP A 200 15.00 -4.00 -21.41
CA ASP A 200 15.95 -5.12 -21.48
C ASP A 200 15.82 -6.08 -20.29
N LYS A 201 15.66 -5.51 -19.08
CA LYS A 201 15.51 -6.30 -17.85
C LYS A 201 14.18 -7.07 -17.76
N PHE A 202 13.26 -6.92 -18.71
CA PHE A 202 12.07 -7.75 -18.78
C PHE A 202 12.41 -9.24 -18.92
N SER A 203 13.52 -9.56 -19.59
CA SER A 203 14.03 -10.94 -19.72
C SER A 203 14.32 -11.62 -18.38
N GLU A 204 14.58 -10.85 -17.30
CA GLU A 204 14.81 -11.39 -15.97
C GLU A 204 13.55 -12.00 -15.34
N ILE A 205 12.38 -11.54 -15.76
CA ILE A 205 11.08 -11.91 -15.15
C ILE A 205 10.07 -12.44 -16.17
N GLU A 206 10.39 -12.52 -17.45
CA GLU A 206 9.42 -12.90 -18.49
C GLU A 206 8.75 -14.26 -18.24
N ASN A 207 9.46 -15.17 -17.55
CA ASN A 207 8.98 -16.50 -17.15
C ASN A 207 8.42 -16.55 -15.73
N THR A 208 8.47 -15.44 -14.98
CA THR A 208 7.87 -15.35 -13.64
C THR A 208 6.37 -15.50 -13.75
N LYS A 209 5.82 -16.42 -12.95
CA LYS A 209 4.38 -16.68 -12.91
C LYS A 209 3.70 -15.64 -12.03
N ILE A 210 2.67 -14.99 -12.57
CA ILE A 210 1.84 -14.02 -11.86
C ILE A 210 0.40 -14.52 -11.77
N PRO A 211 -0.27 -14.32 -10.63
CA PRO A 211 -1.68 -14.61 -10.47
C PRO A 211 -2.49 -13.41 -11.00
N ILE A 212 -3.20 -13.55 -12.08
CA ILE A 212 -3.97 -12.45 -12.67
C ILE A 212 -5.44 -12.85 -12.84
N GLN A 213 -6.33 -11.97 -12.45
CA GLN A 213 -7.75 -12.18 -12.70
C GLN A 213 -8.09 -11.86 -14.16
N VAL A 214 -8.68 -12.85 -14.82
CA VAL A 214 -9.22 -12.72 -16.18
C VAL A 214 -10.69 -13.09 -16.10
N ASP A 215 -11.56 -12.15 -16.38
CA ASP A 215 -13.00 -12.27 -16.09
C ASP A 215 -13.21 -12.55 -14.58
N ASP A 216 -13.88 -13.63 -14.22
CA ASP A 216 -14.17 -14.02 -12.83
C ASP A 216 -13.18 -15.06 -12.27
N GLU A 217 -12.17 -15.47 -13.05
CA GLU A 217 -11.22 -16.52 -12.67
C GLU A 217 -9.82 -15.97 -12.45
N VAL A 218 -9.12 -16.52 -11.45
CA VAL A 218 -7.69 -16.26 -11.26
C VAL A 218 -6.88 -17.27 -12.07
N LYS A 219 -6.06 -16.77 -12.99
CA LYS A 219 -5.15 -17.58 -13.82
C LYS A 219 -3.72 -17.33 -13.44
N ILE A 220 -2.94 -18.40 -13.35
CA ILE A 220 -1.49 -18.31 -13.18
C ILE A 220 -0.87 -18.37 -14.57
N MET A 221 -0.24 -17.28 -14.99
CA MET A 221 0.46 -17.21 -16.29
C MET A 221 1.80 -16.49 -16.14
N THR A 222 2.67 -16.65 -17.11
CA THR A 222 3.95 -15.94 -17.11
C THR A 222 3.74 -14.46 -17.45
N CYS A 223 4.66 -13.61 -17.01
CA CYS A 223 4.68 -12.20 -17.38
C CYS A 223 4.64 -12.01 -18.91
N LYS A 224 5.37 -12.88 -19.63
CA LYS A 224 5.38 -12.86 -21.11
C LYS A 224 4.00 -13.20 -21.69
N GLU A 225 3.37 -14.29 -21.24
CA GLU A 225 2.03 -14.68 -21.70
C GLU A 225 0.99 -13.59 -21.44
N ALA A 226 1.06 -12.90 -20.31
CA ALA A 226 0.15 -11.83 -19.95
C ALA A 226 0.30 -10.60 -20.87
N VAL A 227 1.52 -10.30 -21.33
CA VAL A 227 1.77 -9.24 -22.31
C VAL A 227 1.33 -9.68 -23.71
N ASP A 228 1.72 -10.89 -24.15
CA ASP A 228 1.40 -11.41 -25.47
C ASP A 228 -0.12 -11.51 -25.69
N SER A 229 -0.87 -11.88 -24.65
CA SER A 229 -2.34 -11.92 -24.64
C SER A 229 -3.02 -10.55 -24.45
N LYS A 230 -2.26 -9.47 -24.25
CA LYS A 230 -2.76 -8.10 -24.02
C LYS A 230 -3.61 -7.93 -22.75
N ILE A 231 -3.51 -8.85 -21.79
CA ILE A 231 -4.10 -8.70 -20.46
C ILE A 231 -3.37 -7.60 -19.72
N ILE A 232 -2.03 -7.59 -19.81
CA ILE A 232 -1.18 -6.49 -19.38
C ILE A 232 -0.74 -5.68 -20.60
N PRO A 233 -0.81 -4.34 -20.58
CA PRO A 233 -0.67 -3.53 -21.78
C PRO A 233 0.73 -3.52 -22.41
N ASN A 234 1.78 -3.72 -21.61
CA ASN A 234 3.17 -3.63 -22.04
C ASN A 234 4.15 -4.34 -21.10
N LYS A 235 5.39 -4.49 -21.54
CA LYS A 235 6.47 -5.13 -20.78
C LYS A 235 6.81 -4.38 -19.50
N PHE A 236 6.73 -3.06 -19.51
CA PHE A 236 7.07 -2.21 -18.37
C PHE A 236 6.15 -2.48 -17.17
N VAL A 237 4.84 -2.43 -17.36
CA VAL A 237 3.86 -2.77 -16.30
C VAL A 237 4.06 -4.21 -15.85
N SER A 238 4.17 -5.16 -16.79
CA SER A 238 4.34 -6.57 -16.47
C SER A 238 5.61 -6.85 -15.65
N TYR A 239 6.70 -6.13 -15.92
CA TYR A 239 7.92 -6.23 -15.13
C TYR A 239 7.68 -5.94 -13.65
N TYR A 240 7.01 -4.83 -13.35
CA TYR A 240 6.76 -4.45 -11.95
C TYR A 240 5.75 -5.36 -11.26
N LEU A 241 4.74 -5.87 -11.97
CA LEU A 241 3.86 -6.89 -11.39
C LEU A 241 4.63 -8.20 -11.10
N GLY A 242 5.57 -8.59 -11.98
CA GLY A 242 6.42 -9.77 -11.78
C GLY A 242 7.31 -9.65 -10.56
N ILE A 243 8.07 -8.56 -10.43
CA ILE A 243 8.96 -8.37 -9.24
C ILE A 243 8.17 -8.23 -7.95
N LEU A 244 6.96 -7.67 -8.00
CA LEU A 244 6.07 -7.58 -6.85
C LEU A 244 5.58 -8.97 -6.42
N THR A 245 5.27 -9.84 -7.37
CA THR A 245 4.92 -11.24 -7.08
C THR A 245 6.08 -11.96 -6.38
N GLU A 246 7.30 -11.89 -6.94
CA GLU A 246 8.50 -12.49 -6.32
C GLU A 246 8.75 -11.95 -4.90
N PHE A 247 8.53 -10.66 -4.69
CA PHE A 247 8.65 -10.04 -3.37
C PHE A 247 7.68 -10.66 -2.36
N TYR A 248 6.39 -10.80 -2.71
CA TYR A 248 5.39 -11.35 -1.80
C TYR A 248 5.56 -12.86 -1.56
N GLU A 249 6.01 -13.63 -2.55
CA GLU A 249 6.40 -15.02 -2.32
C GLU A 249 7.55 -15.14 -1.30
N LYS A 250 8.56 -14.26 -1.43
CA LYS A 250 9.64 -14.15 -0.44
C LYS A 250 9.10 -13.69 0.92
N ALA A 251 8.12 -12.81 0.96
CA ALA A 251 7.45 -12.43 2.20
C ALA A 251 6.62 -13.55 2.84
N GLY A 252 6.37 -14.64 2.13
CA GLY A 252 5.65 -15.82 2.63
C GLY A 252 4.18 -15.88 2.23
N ILE A 253 3.76 -15.05 1.28
CA ILE A 253 2.41 -15.10 0.69
C ILE A 253 2.38 -16.17 -0.41
N ASP A 254 1.32 -16.98 -0.40
CA ASP A 254 1.06 -17.98 -1.43
C ASP A 254 0.41 -17.30 -2.64
N ILE A 255 1.05 -17.40 -3.81
CA ILE A 255 0.52 -16.82 -5.04
C ILE A 255 -0.79 -17.47 -5.49
N GLN A 256 -1.07 -18.72 -5.07
CA GLN A 256 -2.35 -19.39 -5.35
C GLN A 256 -3.53 -18.74 -4.59
N LYS A 257 -3.23 -17.97 -3.55
CA LYS A 257 -4.18 -17.21 -2.74
C LYS A 257 -4.08 -15.71 -3.00
N SER A 258 -3.47 -15.32 -4.10
CA SER A 258 -3.34 -13.92 -4.48
C SER A 258 -3.80 -13.68 -5.91
N ARG A 259 -4.01 -12.41 -6.26
CA ARG A 259 -4.34 -12.02 -7.63
C ARG A 259 -3.95 -10.58 -7.91
N PHE A 260 -3.66 -10.29 -9.17
CA PHE A 260 -3.76 -8.94 -9.71
C PHE A 260 -5.15 -8.77 -10.31
N ARG A 261 -5.94 -7.87 -9.76
CA ARG A 261 -7.27 -7.51 -10.27
C ARG A 261 -7.16 -6.21 -11.06
N LYS A 262 -7.45 -6.26 -12.35
CA LYS A 262 -7.52 -5.06 -13.18
C LYS A 262 -8.79 -4.29 -12.82
N LEU A 263 -8.65 -3.01 -12.49
CA LEU A 263 -9.77 -2.15 -12.16
C LEU A 263 -10.50 -1.67 -13.42
N GLY A 264 -11.83 -1.65 -13.35
CA GLY A 264 -12.67 -1.09 -14.39
C GLY A 264 -12.65 0.44 -14.40
N GLU A 265 -13.14 1.04 -15.48
CA GLU A 265 -13.16 2.51 -15.68
C GLU A 265 -13.86 3.29 -14.55
N LYS A 266 -14.83 2.67 -13.87
CA LYS A 266 -15.58 3.29 -12.77
C LYS A 266 -14.97 3.06 -11.38
N GLU A 267 -13.97 2.17 -11.29
CA GLU A 267 -13.33 1.78 -10.04
C GLU A 267 -11.95 2.41 -9.88
N LYS A 268 -11.22 2.57 -10.99
CA LYS A 268 -9.87 3.13 -10.96
C LYS A 268 -9.88 4.61 -10.55
N ALA A 269 -8.81 5.04 -9.91
CA ALA A 269 -8.62 6.45 -9.58
C ALA A 269 -8.65 7.33 -10.85
N PHE A 270 -9.13 8.56 -10.72
CA PHE A 270 -9.32 9.48 -11.84
C PHE A 270 -8.02 9.84 -12.59
N TYR A 271 -6.88 9.65 -11.95
CA TYR A 271 -5.55 9.90 -12.51
C TYR A 271 -4.93 8.67 -13.19
N ALA A 272 -5.52 7.50 -13.06
CA ALA A 272 -4.94 6.27 -13.61
C ALA A 272 -5.53 5.90 -14.97
N GLU A 273 -4.66 5.65 -15.96
CA GLU A 273 -5.08 5.07 -17.25
C GLU A 273 -5.30 3.56 -17.13
N VAL A 274 -4.40 2.87 -16.43
CA VAL A 274 -4.48 1.44 -16.13
C VAL A 274 -4.17 1.23 -14.67
N ALA A 275 -4.99 0.44 -14.00
CA ALA A 275 -4.83 0.14 -12.58
C ALA A 275 -4.98 -1.36 -12.31
N PHE A 276 -4.10 -1.89 -11.49
CA PHE A 276 -4.16 -3.25 -10.96
C PHE A 276 -4.02 -3.20 -9.43
N ASP A 277 -4.90 -3.89 -8.73
CA ASP A 277 -4.75 -4.15 -7.30
C ASP A 277 -4.11 -5.53 -7.10
N PHE A 278 -3.02 -5.59 -6.33
CA PHE A 278 -2.54 -6.86 -5.80
C PHE A 278 -3.33 -7.19 -4.54
N GLU A 279 -4.13 -8.23 -4.63
CA GLU A 279 -5.02 -8.67 -3.56
C GLU A 279 -4.64 -10.08 -3.09
N VAL A 280 -4.84 -10.34 -1.80
CA VAL A 280 -4.64 -11.65 -1.18
C VAL A 280 -5.93 -12.11 -0.53
N GLU A 281 -6.27 -13.38 -0.69
CA GLU A 281 -7.42 -14.00 -0.04
C GLU A 281 -7.13 -14.21 1.44
N THR A 282 -7.98 -13.60 2.27
CA THR A 282 -7.92 -13.66 3.74
C THR A 282 -9.21 -14.24 4.30
N THR A 283 -9.25 -14.49 5.60
CA THR A 283 -10.49 -14.92 6.28
C THR A 283 -11.63 -13.90 6.16
N THR A 284 -11.32 -12.65 5.83
CA THR A 284 -12.31 -11.57 5.61
C THR A 284 -12.63 -11.31 4.14
N GLY A 285 -12.10 -12.13 3.24
CA GLY A 285 -12.22 -11.99 1.79
C GLY A 285 -10.97 -11.43 1.14
N TRP A 286 -11.08 -10.99 -0.11
CA TRP A 286 -9.99 -10.38 -0.85
C TRP A 286 -9.56 -9.06 -0.23
N LEU A 287 -8.29 -8.94 0.09
CA LEU A 287 -7.69 -7.75 0.70
C LEU A 287 -6.64 -7.17 -0.23
N GLU A 288 -6.83 -5.94 -0.67
CA GLU A 288 -5.85 -5.16 -1.41
C GLU A 288 -4.65 -4.83 -0.52
N LEU A 289 -3.45 -5.21 -0.97
CA LEU A 289 -2.17 -4.90 -0.32
C LEU A 289 -1.40 -3.82 -1.07
N VAL A 290 -1.49 -3.81 -2.40
CA VAL A 290 -0.75 -2.87 -3.25
C VAL A 290 -1.64 -2.40 -4.39
N ALA A 291 -1.69 -1.09 -4.59
CA ALA A 291 -2.21 -0.48 -5.80
C ALA A 291 -1.06 -0.26 -6.80
N CYS A 292 -1.24 -0.69 -8.04
CA CYS A 292 -0.30 -0.55 -9.15
C CYS A 292 -0.97 0.26 -10.25
N ASN A 293 -0.65 1.56 -10.34
CA ASN A 293 -1.34 2.50 -11.21
C ASN A 293 -0.41 3.10 -12.27
N TYR A 294 -0.75 2.94 -13.54
CA TYR A 294 -0.14 3.73 -14.59
C TYR A 294 -0.86 5.09 -14.66
N ARG A 295 -0.22 6.13 -14.13
CA ARG A 295 -0.78 7.47 -13.89
C ARG A 295 -0.57 8.43 -15.07
N ALA A 296 0.09 7.96 -16.14
CA ALA A 296 0.55 8.78 -17.24
C ALA A 296 1.32 10.02 -16.76
N ASP A 297 1.06 11.19 -17.31
CA ASP A 297 1.70 12.46 -16.95
C ASP A 297 0.86 13.34 -16.02
N TYR A 298 -0.24 12.80 -15.48
CA TYR A 298 -1.22 13.57 -14.71
C TYR A 298 -0.57 14.40 -13.58
N ASP A 299 0.20 13.73 -12.71
CA ASP A 299 0.81 14.40 -11.54
C ASP A 299 1.84 15.44 -11.96
N LEU A 300 2.71 15.10 -12.91
CA LEU A 300 3.77 16.01 -13.35
C LEU A 300 3.19 17.24 -14.05
N THR A 301 2.16 17.06 -14.86
CA THR A 301 1.43 18.16 -15.52
C THR A 301 0.72 19.06 -14.50
N SER A 302 0.06 18.48 -13.51
CA SER A 302 -0.62 19.21 -12.45
C SER A 302 0.34 20.04 -11.59
N HIS A 303 1.44 19.42 -11.14
CA HIS A 303 2.48 20.11 -10.37
C HIS A 303 3.20 21.18 -11.19
N ALA A 304 3.52 20.90 -12.46
CA ALA A 304 4.14 21.88 -13.37
C ALA A 304 3.23 23.11 -13.56
N THR A 305 1.95 22.88 -13.77
CA THR A 305 0.95 23.97 -13.94
C THR A 305 0.85 24.85 -12.71
N LYS A 306 0.84 24.26 -11.51
CA LYS A 306 0.71 24.99 -10.23
C LYS A 306 2.00 25.72 -9.85
N SER A 307 3.16 25.05 -9.99
CA SER A 307 4.48 25.62 -9.61
C SER A 307 5.10 26.51 -10.68
N LYS A 308 4.69 26.37 -11.93
CA LYS A 308 5.30 26.95 -13.14
C LYS A 308 6.74 26.46 -13.37
N GLU A 309 7.14 25.36 -12.74
CA GLU A 309 8.41 24.69 -12.94
C GLU A 309 8.33 23.69 -14.10
N LYS A 310 9.51 23.35 -14.67
CA LYS A 310 9.61 22.39 -15.76
C LYS A 310 9.84 20.98 -15.22
N PHE A 311 8.98 20.04 -15.59
CA PHE A 311 9.08 18.63 -15.23
C PHE A 311 9.58 17.74 -16.37
N GLU A 312 9.79 18.34 -17.54
CA GLU A 312 10.38 17.63 -18.68
C GLU A 312 11.88 17.37 -18.43
N VAL A 313 12.33 16.19 -18.84
CA VAL A 313 13.73 15.75 -18.71
C VAL A 313 14.29 15.34 -20.06
N MET A 314 15.62 15.24 -20.16
CA MET A 314 16.28 14.68 -21.33
C MET A 314 16.40 13.16 -21.18
N ASP A 315 15.86 12.42 -22.14
CA ASP A 315 16.07 10.98 -22.31
C ASP A 315 16.91 10.79 -23.57
N ASN A 316 18.21 10.61 -23.38
CA ASN A 316 19.23 10.76 -24.43
C ASN A 316 19.12 12.16 -25.09
N ASP A 317 18.81 12.24 -26.38
CA ASP A 317 18.72 13.49 -27.14
C ASP A 317 17.29 14.04 -27.26
N GLU A 318 16.32 13.38 -26.63
CA GLU A 318 14.91 13.76 -26.68
C GLU A 318 14.45 14.38 -25.37
N LYS A 319 13.62 15.43 -25.49
CA LYS A 319 12.96 16.06 -24.35
C LYS A 319 11.64 15.37 -24.10
N VAL A 320 11.47 14.81 -22.93
CA VAL A 320 10.32 13.97 -22.54
C VAL A 320 9.69 14.51 -21.27
N LEU A 321 8.35 14.62 -21.23
CA LEU A 321 7.60 14.65 -19.99
C LEU A 321 7.36 13.19 -19.59
N PRO A 322 7.97 12.70 -18.50
CA PRO A 322 7.83 11.29 -18.13
C PRO A 322 6.39 10.94 -17.75
N HIS A 323 6.01 9.68 -18.02
CA HIS A 323 4.87 9.09 -17.39
C HIS A 323 5.28 8.42 -16.07
N VAL A 324 4.31 8.22 -15.20
CA VAL A 324 4.52 7.65 -13.86
C VAL A 324 3.79 6.32 -13.73
N PHE A 325 4.50 5.33 -13.18
CA PHE A 325 3.91 4.09 -12.70
C PHE A 325 4.09 3.99 -11.19
N GLU A 326 2.99 3.97 -10.48
CA GLU A 326 2.89 3.91 -9.03
C GLU A 326 2.81 2.47 -8.54
N ILE A 327 3.55 2.18 -7.47
CA ILE A 327 3.42 0.96 -6.65
C ILE A 327 3.20 1.41 -5.22
N SER A 328 1.95 1.49 -4.80
CA SER A 328 1.57 1.97 -3.46
C SER A 328 1.21 0.81 -2.55
N MET A 329 2.05 0.52 -1.58
CA MET A 329 1.97 -0.63 -0.67
C MET A 329 1.50 -0.22 0.72
N GLY A 330 0.41 -0.82 1.21
CA GLY A 330 -0.02 -0.74 2.60
C GLY A 330 0.77 -1.68 3.50
N ILE A 331 1.72 -1.14 4.28
CA ILE A 331 2.60 -1.95 5.14
C ILE A 331 1.81 -2.66 6.24
N ASP A 332 0.90 -1.97 6.90
CA ASP A 332 0.09 -2.55 7.99
C ASP A 332 -0.78 -3.71 7.50
N ARG A 333 -1.38 -3.57 6.30
CA ARG A 333 -2.15 -4.64 5.63
C ARG A 333 -1.26 -5.82 5.26
N SER A 334 -0.07 -5.56 4.71
CA SER A 334 0.89 -6.60 4.34
C SER A 334 1.35 -7.39 5.56
N LEU A 335 1.65 -6.72 6.68
CA LEU A 335 2.05 -7.38 7.93
C LEU A 335 0.88 -8.21 8.51
N TYR A 336 -0.35 -7.68 8.50
CA TYR A 336 -1.52 -8.44 8.89
C TYR A 336 -1.66 -9.73 8.07
N THR A 337 -1.56 -9.62 6.76
CA THR A 337 -1.72 -10.77 5.84
C THR A 337 -0.60 -11.80 6.03
N ILE A 338 0.64 -11.36 6.24
CA ILE A 338 1.77 -12.26 6.54
C ILE A 338 1.53 -13.03 7.85
N LEU A 339 1.05 -12.34 8.89
CA LEU A 339 0.71 -12.98 10.17
C LEU A 339 -0.45 -13.97 10.01
N GLU A 340 -1.52 -13.58 9.31
CA GLU A 340 -2.67 -14.46 9.06
C GLU A 340 -2.26 -15.69 8.24
N SER A 341 -1.49 -15.49 7.17
CA SER A 341 -1.03 -16.59 6.31
C SER A 341 -0.06 -17.53 7.03
N GLY A 342 0.71 -17.01 7.98
CA GLY A 342 1.66 -17.80 8.77
C GLY A 342 1.05 -18.53 9.96
N LEU A 343 -0.17 -18.13 10.38
CA LEU A 343 -0.83 -18.72 11.56
C LEU A 343 -1.48 -20.05 11.19
N ARG A 344 -1.14 -21.12 11.92
CA ARG A 344 -1.69 -22.45 11.70
C ARG A 344 -1.87 -23.20 13.01
N GLU A 345 -2.88 -24.06 13.06
CA GLU A 345 -3.06 -25.05 14.11
C GLU A 345 -2.18 -26.28 13.83
N ASP A 346 -1.33 -26.62 14.75
CA ASP A 346 -0.59 -27.89 14.80
C ASP A 346 -1.36 -28.86 15.71
N LYS A 347 -2.35 -29.54 15.10
CA LYS A 347 -3.27 -30.44 15.85
C LYS A 347 -2.59 -31.66 16.44
N GLU A 348 -1.47 -32.10 15.87
CA GLU A 348 -0.71 -33.24 16.38
C GLU A 348 -0.05 -32.93 17.74
N ASN A 349 0.34 -31.68 17.94
CA ASN A 349 1.01 -31.23 19.16
C ASN A 349 0.14 -30.30 20.01
N ASP A 350 -1.15 -30.17 19.69
CA ASP A 350 -2.14 -29.31 20.39
C ASP A 350 -1.64 -27.88 20.63
N ARG A 351 -1.13 -27.24 19.57
CA ARG A 351 -0.58 -25.87 19.65
C ARG A 351 -0.92 -25.04 18.40
N ILE A 352 -0.84 -23.71 18.58
CA ILE A 352 -0.89 -22.74 17.50
C ILE A 352 0.54 -22.32 17.15
N VAL A 353 0.88 -22.36 15.87
CA VAL A 353 2.20 -22.02 15.36
C VAL A 353 2.09 -20.83 14.39
N LEU A 354 2.93 -19.82 14.60
CA LEU A 354 3.16 -18.76 13.64
C LEU A 354 4.40 -19.09 12.79
N SER A 355 4.16 -19.56 11.57
CA SER A 355 5.20 -20.00 10.64
C SER A 355 5.59 -18.86 9.70
N LEU A 356 6.56 -18.07 10.12
CA LEU A 356 7.14 -16.99 9.30
C LEU A 356 8.38 -17.46 8.54
N LYS A 357 8.73 -16.78 7.44
CA LYS A 357 10.04 -16.94 6.83
C LYS A 357 11.11 -16.56 7.86
N PRO A 358 12.19 -17.35 8.05
CA PRO A 358 13.17 -17.13 9.11
C PRO A 358 13.73 -15.71 9.17
N TYR A 359 14.01 -15.12 8.01
CA TYR A 359 14.54 -13.74 7.92
C TYR A 359 13.52 -12.63 8.21
N LEU A 360 12.23 -12.96 8.33
CA LEU A 360 11.17 -12.04 8.79
C LEU A 360 10.84 -12.26 10.26
N SER A 361 11.21 -13.41 10.83
CA SER A 361 10.90 -13.70 12.23
C SER A 361 11.48 -12.65 13.17
N PRO A 362 10.71 -12.11 14.12
CA PRO A 362 11.21 -11.18 15.14
C PRO A 362 12.41 -11.72 15.93
N ILE A 363 12.42 -13.02 16.17
CA ILE A 363 13.51 -13.76 16.81
C ILE A 363 14.00 -14.81 15.82
N HIS A 364 15.30 -14.79 15.50
CA HIS A 364 15.92 -15.75 14.60
C HIS A 364 16.29 -17.06 15.31
N VAL A 365 16.76 -16.97 16.56
CA VAL A 365 17.30 -18.10 17.31
C VAL A 365 16.86 -18.01 18.77
N GLY A 366 16.32 -19.08 19.31
CA GLY A 366 16.16 -19.28 20.75
C GLY A 366 17.31 -20.11 21.29
N VAL A 367 17.98 -19.65 22.33
CA VAL A 367 19.00 -20.38 23.09
C VAL A 367 18.47 -20.64 24.49
N LEU A 368 18.20 -21.91 24.78
CA LEU A 368 17.52 -22.31 25.99
C LEU A 368 18.34 -23.41 26.68
N SER A 369 18.56 -23.27 28.00
CA SER A 369 19.17 -24.34 28.77
C SER A 369 18.13 -25.36 29.19
N LEU A 370 18.36 -26.64 28.92
CA LEU A 370 17.45 -27.72 29.29
C LEU A 370 17.33 -27.79 30.84
N VAL A 371 18.44 -27.65 31.56
CA VAL A 371 18.52 -27.57 33.01
C VAL A 371 19.62 -26.59 33.42
N LYS A 372 19.56 -26.09 34.68
CA LYS A 372 20.56 -25.14 35.23
C LYS A 372 21.75 -25.82 35.92
N LYS A 373 22.05 -27.08 35.57
CA LYS A 373 23.11 -27.89 36.19
C LYS A 373 24.15 -28.26 35.18
N ASP A 374 25.26 -28.76 35.64
CA ASP A 374 26.31 -29.41 34.85
C ASP A 374 26.97 -28.51 33.80
N GLY A 375 27.07 -27.21 34.04
CA GLY A 375 27.66 -26.22 33.12
C GLY A 375 26.82 -25.89 31.92
N LEU A 376 25.54 -26.32 31.83
CA LEU A 376 24.65 -26.04 30.69
C LEU A 376 24.21 -24.58 30.64
N ALA A 377 24.01 -23.94 31.77
CA ALA A 377 23.66 -22.51 31.79
C ALA A 377 24.82 -21.65 31.27
N GLU A 378 26.04 -21.91 31.71
CA GLU A 378 27.24 -21.23 31.23
C GLU A 378 27.49 -21.46 29.73
N LYS A 379 27.23 -22.68 29.22
CA LYS A 379 27.34 -22.99 27.79
C LYS A 379 26.28 -22.30 27.00
N THR A 380 25.07 -22.15 27.52
CA THR A 380 23.97 -21.38 26.91
C THR A 380 24.36 -19.90 26.75
N ASP A 381 24.95 -19.30 27.79
CA ASP A 381 25.46 -17.92 27.75
C ASP A 381 26.58 -17.76 26.72
N GLU A 382 27.52 -18.71 26.68
CA GLU A 382 28.60 -18.69 25.67
C GLU A 382 28.04 -18.68 24.26
N ILE A 383 27.10 -19.57 23.92
CA ILE A 383 26.47 -19.64 22.60
C ILE A 383 25.74 -18.34 22.30
N TYR A 384 24.92 -17.83 23.25
CA TYR A 384 24.23 -16.57 23.09
C TYR A 384 25.19 -15.41 22.75
N LEU A 385 26.30 -15.30 23.50
CA LEU A 385 27.30 -14.25 23.29
C LEU A 385 27.99 -14.34 21.92
N GLN A 386 28.18 -15.55 21.39
CA GLN A 386 28.76 -15.77 20.06
C GLN A 386 27.86 -15.30 18.92
N ILE A 387 26.53 -15.50 19.05
CA ILE A 387 25.62 -15.30 17.93
C ILE A 387 24.81 -14.00 17.99
N LYS A 388 24.63 -13.39 19.19
CA LYS A 388 23.76 -12.20 19.38
C LYS A 388 24.12 -10.95 18.57
N ARG A 389 25.35 -10.90 18.03
CA ARG A 389 25.78 -9.80 17.15
C ARG A 389 25.34 -9.97 15.69
N LYS A 390 24.98 -11.22 15.30
CA LYS A 390 24.60 -11.58 13.92
C LYS A 390 23.11 -11.83 13.78
N TYR A 391 22.45 -12.23 14.87
CA TYR A 391 21.06 -12.66 14.87
C TYR A 391 20.30 -12.00 16.02
N ASP A 392 18.99 -11.83 15.86
CA ASP A 392 18.08 -11.54 16.97
C ASP A 392 17.89 -12.83 17.78
N VAL A 393 18.43 -12.87 18.98
CA VAL A 393 18.49 -14.06 19.80
C VAL A 393 17.68 -13.88 21.06
N PHE A 394 16.83 -14.85 21.35
CA PHE A 394 16.15 -15.00 22.63
C PHE A 394 16.97 -15.96 23.51
N LEU A 395 17.24 -15.54 24.76
CA LEU A 395 17.94 -16.34 25.77
C LEU A 395 16.98 -16.63 26.92
N ASP A 396 16.85 -17.89 27.30
CA ASP A 396 16.08 -18.29 28.46
C ASP A 396 16.79 -19.38 29.28
N HIS A 397 16.85 -19.17 30.59
CA HIS A 397 17.40 -20.11 31.56
C HIS A 397 16.32 -20.75 32.45
N SER A 398 15.04 -20.53 32.17
CA SER A 398 13.97 -21.04 33.06
C SER A 398 13.91 -22.57 33.11
N GLY A 399 14.49 -23.24 32.12
CA GLY A 399 14.38 -24.69 31.96
C GLY A 399 13.08 -25.06 31.22
N ALA A 400 13.03 -26.25 30.60
CA ALA A 400 11.82 -26.76 29.96
C ALA A 400 10.79 -27.21 30.98
#